data_13ee816c15c42d263dbf42e659ead3fe
#
_entry.id   13ee816c15c42d263dbf42e659ead3fe
#
_cell.length_a   1.000
_cell.length_b   1.000
_cell.length_c   1.000
_cell.angle_alpha   90.00
_cell.angle_beta   90.00
_cell.angle_gamma   90.00
#
_symmetry.space_group_name_H-M   'P 1'
#
loop_
_entity.id
_entity.type
_entity.pdbx_description
1 polymer ?
#
loop_
_entity_poly.entity_id
_entity_poly.type
_entity_poly.pdbx_seq_one_letter_code
_entity_poly.pdbx_strand_id
1 'polypeptide(L)'
;TKVCETSLGGGIALTNDYELAKKIRSQKMNLCKSYNPVMQLFDQYREKYYRIVRENNDWKDRNRKLCELQLDSKQYFILDLNDNEKIYDKLRKLGEMVELRRKKVELYQQCLNDKFVLKPEVEDLFRWRYTFLYKGNRDRLLNRAREQGIDISSWYYSLAGIYQGRHLKNADILENQVVNLWVDETHSIENIKQEINTLNGIMEEEYAGSE
;
A
#
# COMPACT_ATOMS: atom_id res chain seq x y z
N THR A 1 -10.13 -2.98 4.13
CA THR A 1 -9.53 -4.03 3.27
C THR A 1 -8.11 -4.34 3.66
N LYS A 2 -7.23 -3.34 3.76
CA LYS A 2 -5.80 -3.56 4.00
C LYS A 2 -5.48 -4.18 5.37
N VAL A 3 -6.22 -3.81 6.40
CA VAL A 3 -6.00 -4.33 7.76
C VAL A 3 -6.69 -5.68 7.95
N CYS A 4 -7.96 -5.77 7.61
CA CYS A 4 -8.76 -6.98 7.82
C CYS A 4 -8.88 -7.86 6.57
N GLU A 5 -8.22 -7.47 5.47
CA GLU A 5 -8.18 -8.22 4.19
C GLU A 5 -9.58 -8.62 3.68
N THR A 6 -10.55 -7.74 3.85
CA THR A 6 -11.89 -7.96 3.33
C THR A 6 -11.95 -7.49 1.87
N SER A 7 -12.55 -8.27 0.99
CA SER A 7 -12.82 -7.87 -0.40
C SER A 7 -13.86 -6.75 -0.53
N LEU A 8 -14.53 -6.41 0.57
CA LEU A 8 -15.67 -5.48 0.59
C LEU A 8 -15.25 -4.00 0.62
N GLY A 9 -13.99 -3.69 0.88
CA GLY A 9 -13.55 -2.31 1.09
C GLY A 9 -13.93 -1.81 2.50
N GLY A 10 -14.06 -0.50 2.63
CA GLY A 10 -14.48 0.15 3.87
C GLY A 10 -13.34 0.51 4.82
N GLY A 11 -13.72 1.08 5.95
CA GLY A 11 -12.84 1.47 7.04
C GLY A 11 -13.53 1.33 8.39
N ILE A 12 -12.74 1.29 9.45
CA ILE A 12 -13.23 1.21 10.83
C ILE A 12 -12.72 2.44 11.58
N ALA A 13 -13.63 3.17 12.22
CA ALA A 13 -13.30 4.22 13.18
C ALA A 13 -13.44 3.66 14.60
N LEU A 14 -12.39 3.79 15.41
CA LEU A 14 -12.36 3.39 16.82
C LEU A 14 -12.15 4.62 17.68
N THR A 15 -12.96 4.77 18.73
CA THR A 15 -12.82 5.86 19.69
C THR A 15 -13.36 5.46 21.06
N ASN A 16 -12.76 5.96 22.13
CA ASN A 16 -13.25 5.87 23.49
C ASN A 16 -14.17 7.07 23.86
N ASP A 17 -14.28 8.06 22.99
CA ASP A 17 -15.17 9.20 23.16
C ASP A 17 -16.58 8.81 22.69
N TYR A 18 -17.49 8.68 23.65
CA TYR A 18 -18.89 8.31 23.40
C TYR A 18 -19.63 9.34 22.52
N GLU A 19 -19.42 10.65 22.76
CA GLU A 19 -20.08 11.71 21.99
C GLU A 19 -19.57 11.76 20.55
N LEU A 20 -18.26 11.54 20.34
CA LEU A 20 -17.72 11.39 18.99
C LEU A 20 -18.28 10.16 18.29
N ALA A 21 -18.35 9.02 18.97
CA ALA A 21 -18.95 7.80 18.42
C ALA A 21 -20.43 8.02 17.99
N LYS A 22 -21.21 8.74 18.81
CA LYS A 22 -22.58 9.10 18.51
C LYS A 22 -22.69 10.01 17.28
N LYS A 23 -21.84 11.02 17.17
CA LYS A 23 -21.78 11.91 15.98
C LYS A 23 -21.44 11.12 14.72
N ILE A 24 -20.43 10.24 14.76
CA ILE A 24 -20.06 9.39 13.63
C ILE A 24 -21.21 8.51 13.19
N ARG A 25 -21.92 7.84 14.12
CA ARG A 25 -23.07 7.01 13.81
C ARG A 25 -24.22 7.83 13.18
N SER A 26 -24.50 9.00 13.73
CA SER A 26 -25.54 9.91 13.18
C SER A 26 -25.21 10.32 11.74
N GLN A 27 -23.95 10.70 11.47
CA GLN A 27 -23.51 11.04 10.13
C GLN A 27 -23.59 9.83 9.17
N LYS A 28 -23.22 8.63 9.65
CA LYS A 28 -23.29 7.40 8.86
C LYS A 28 -24.73 7.12 8.38
N MET A 29 -25.75 7.42 9.17
CA MET A 29 -27.15 7.24 8.78
C MET A 29 -27.57 8.11 7.58
N ASN A 30 -26.86 9.20 7.32
CA ASN A 30 -27.12 10.09 6.19
C ASN A 30 -26.33 9.70 4.92
N LEU A 31 -25.51 8.65 4.98
CA LEU A 31 -24.74 8.19 3.84
C LEU A 31 -25.61 7.40 2.86
N CYS A 32 -25.17 7.34 1.60
CA CYS A 32 -25.84 6.55 0.58
C CYS A 32 -25.82 5.05 0.96
N LYS A 33 -27.00 4.47 1.09
CA LYS A 33 -27.17 3.05 1.46
C LYS A 33 -27.33 2.13 0.25
N SER A 34 -27.39 2.68 -0.95
CA SER A 34 -27.60 1.91 -2.16
C SER A 34 -26.27 1.44 -2.74
N TYR A 35 -26.06 0.13 -2.74
CA TYR A 35 -24.82 -0.50 -3.22
C TYR A 35 -24.62 -0.30 -4.74
N ASN A 36 -25.65 -0.55 -5.55
CA ASN A 36 -25.49 -0.59 -7.00
C ASN A 36 -25.06 0.73 -7.64
N PRO A 37 -25.68 1.89 -7.34
CA PRO A 37 -25.21 3.16 -7.88
C PRO A 37 -23.78 3.51 -7.46
N VAL A 38 -23.41 3.21 -6.22
CA VAL A 38 -22.04 3.47 -5.72
C VAL A 38 -21.04 2.60 -6.44
N MET A 39 -21.34 1.34 -6.72
CA MET A 39 -20.44 0.45 -7.47
C MET A 39 -20.26 0.92 -8.91
N GLN A 40 -21.32 1.37 -9.59
CA GLN A 40 -21.20 1.94 -10.94
C GLN A 40 -20.29 3.18 -10.96
N LEU A 41 -20.44 4.08 -9.98
CA LEU A 41 -19.56 5.24 -9.84
C LEU A 41 -18.12 4.83 -9.52
N PHE A 42 -17.94 3.81 -8.71
CA PHE A 42 -16.61 3.28 -8.40
C PHE A 42 -15.94 2.65 -9.63
N ASP A 43 -16.68 1.93 -10.45
CA ASP A 43 -16.15 1.37 -11.70
C ASP A 43 -15.74 2.47 -12.68
N GLN A 44 -16.55 3.53 -12.82
CA GLN A 44 -16.19 4.71 -13.61
C GLN A 44 -14.93 5.42 -13.06
N TYR A 45 -14.80 5.51 -11.72
CA TYR A 45 -13.60 6.03 -11.08
C TYR A 45 -12.39 5.16 -11.42
N ARG A 46 -12.50 3.83 -11.31
CA ARG A 46 -11.42 2.89 -11.65
C ARG A 46 -10.99 3.02 -13.10
N GLU A 47 -11.92 3.13 -14.02
CA GLU A 47 -11.62 3.33 -15.43
C GLU A 47 -10.80 4.61 -15.67
N LYS A 48 -11.25 5.74 -15.09
CA LYS A 48 -10.51 7.01 -15.13
C LYS A 48 -9.11 6.88 -14.50
N TYR A 49 -9.02 6.23 -13.34
CA TYR A 49 -7.76 5.99 -12.63
C TYR A 49 -6.75 5.26 -13.52
N TYR A 50 -7.14 4.11 -14.07
CA TYR A 50 -6.24 3.31 -14.91
C TYR A 50 -5.92 3.99 -16.24
N ARG A 51 -6.82 4.79 -16.78
CA ARG A 51 -6.54 5.62 -17.95
C ARG A 51 -5.44 6.64 -17.65
N ILE A 52 -5.54 7.39 -16.55
CA ILE A 52 -4.49 8.32 -16.13
C ILE A 52 -3.15 7.61 -15.96
N VAL A 53 -3.15 6.43 -15.35
CA VAL A 53 -1.93 5.64 -15.13
C VAL A 53 -1.27 5.23 -16.45
N ARG A 54 -2.05 4.83 -17.46
CA ARG A 54 -1.53 4.37 -18.76
C ARG A 54 -1.07 5.51 -19.67
N GLU A 55 -1.77 6.65 -19.65
CA GLU A 55 -1.57 7.73 -20.61
C GLU A 55 -0.54 8.78 -20.16
N ASN A 56 -0.10 8.74 -18.91
CA ASN A 56 0.84 9.74 -18.37
C ASN A 56 2.15 9.08 -17.95
N ASN A 57 3.19 9.31 -18.75
CA ASN A 57 4.53 8.80 -18.49
C ASN A 57 5.27 9.63 -17.41
N ASP A 58 5.00 10.93 -17.31
CA ASP A 58 5.51 11.75 -16.22
C ASP A 58 4.79 11.39 -14.92
N TRP A 59 5.53 10.83 -13.96
CA TRP A 59 4.96 10.36 -12.72
C TRP A 59 4.43 11.48 -11.81
N LYS A 60 5.00 12.69 -11.85
CA LYS A 60 4.54 13.83 -11.05
C LYS A 60 3.19 14.32 -11.54
N ASP A 61 3.07 14.55 -12.85
CA ASP A 61 1.81 14.93 -13.47
C ASP A 61 0.74 13.86 -13.31
N ARG A 62 1.12 12.59 -13.51
CA ARG A 62 0.25 11.45 -13.26
C ARG A 62 -0.32 11.44 -11.84
N ASN A 63 0.54 11.58 -10.82
CA ASN A 63 0.09 11.55 -9.44
C ASN A 63 -0.74 12.77 -9.06
N ARG A 64 -0.44 13.95 -9.59
CA ARG A 64 -1.28 15.13 -9.43
C ARG A 64 -2.69 14.88 -9.97
N LYS A 65 -2.82 14.36 -11.20
CA LYS A 65 -4.11 14.01 -11.81
C LYS A 65 -4.86 12.93 -11.02
N LEU A 66 -4.16 11.94 -10.47
CA LEU A 66 -4.77 10.92 -9.61
C LEU A 66 -5.30 11.52 -8.30
N CYS A 67 -4.57 12.44 -7.68
CA CYS A 67 -5.05 13.12 -6.48
C CYS A 67 -6.26 14.01 -6.78
N GLU A 68 -6.26 14.75 -7.87
CA GLU A 68 -7.40 15.54 -8.32
C GLU A 68 -8.64 14.65 -8.54
N LEU A 69 -8.47 13.52 -9.24
CA LEU A 69 -9.53 12.54 -9.43
C LEU A 69 -10.09 12.01 -8.10
N GLN A 70 -9.21 11.72 -7.12
CA GLN A 70 -9.66 11.26 -5.80
C GLN A 70 -10.44 12.33 -5.04
N LEU A 71 -10.04 13.59 -5.11
CA LEU A 71 -10.74 14.69 -4.47
C LEU A 71 -12.14 14.90 -5.08
N ASP A 72 -12.25 14.83 -6.40
CA ASP A 72 -13.53 14.95 -7.11
C ASP A 72 -14.44 13.75 -6.87
N SER A 73 -13.87 12.59 -6.58
CA SER A 73 -14.60 11.33 -6.45
C SER A 73 -14.84 10.91 -4.99
N LYS A 74 -14.64 11.81 -4.03
CA LYS A 74 -14.79 11.51 -2.58
C LYS A 74 -16.14 10.91 -2.20
N GLN A 75 -17.23 11.25 -2.90
CA GLN A 75 -18.57 10.69 -2.69
C GLN A 75 -18.64 9.18 -2.98
N TYR A 76 -17.74 8.63 -3.80
CA TYR A 76 -17.75 7.20 -4.15
C TYR A 76 -17.23 6.33 -3.02
N PHE A 77 -16.57 6.94 -2.03
CA PHE A 77 -16.07 6.26 -0.85
C PHE A 77 -17.05 6.27 0.32
N ILE A 78 -18.23 6.85 0.13
CA ILE A 78 -19.29 6.95 1.14
C ILE A 78 -20.28 5.82 0.90
N LEU A 79 -19.93 4.61 1.34
CA LEU A 79 -20.76 3.43 1.24
C LEU A 79 -21.04 2.86 2.63
N ASP A 80 -22.30 2.65 2.95
CA ASP A 80 -22.67 1.87 4.13
C ASP A 80 -22.58 0.38 3.80
N LEU A 81 -21.55 -0.26 4.31
CA LEU A 81 -21.36 -1.70 4.18
C LEU A 81 -22.19 -2.43 5.21
N ASN A 82 -23.22 -3.14 4.75
CA ASN A 82 -24.12 -3.91 5.62
C ASN A 82 -23.60 -5.33 5.92
N ASP A 83 -22.49 -5.77 5.32
CA ASP A 83 -21.93 -7.10 5.53
C ASP A 83 -21.02 -7.14 6.77
N ASN A 84 -21.65 -6.95 7.93
CA ASN A 84 -20.92 -6.92 9.20
C ASN A 84 -20.38 -8.29 9.59
N GLU A 85 -20.99 -9.41 9.18
CA GLU A 85 -20.57 -10.75 9.57
C GLU A 85 -19.16 -11.07 9.07
N LYS A 86 -18.89 -10.81 7.80
CA LYS A 86 -17.54 -11.03 7.24
C LYS A 86 -16.47 -10.18 7.91
N ILE A 87 -16.83 -8.95 8.30
CA ILE A 87 -15.91 -8.07 9.04
C ILE A 87 -15.66 -8.64 10.44
N TYR A 88 -16.69 -9.10 11.14
CA TYR A 88 -16.55 -9.71 12.46
C TYR A 88 -15.73 -11.00 12.43
N ASP A 89 -15.90 -11.84 11.43
CA ASP A 89 -15.11 -13.07 11.26
C ASP A 89 -13.62 -12.77 11.05
N LYS A 90 -13.30 -11.76 10.24
CA LYS A 90 -11.91 -11.32 10.07
C LYS A 90 -11.35 -10.69 11.34
N LEU A 91 -12.14 -9.92 12.09
CA LEU A 91 -11.71 -9.34 13.36
C LEU A 91 -11.44 -10.43 14.43
N ARG A 92 -12.22 -11.52 14.47
CA ARG A 92 -11.95 -12.64 15.38
C ARG A 92 -10.60 -13.30 15.09
N LYS A 93 -10.18 -13.34 13.83
CA LYS A 93 -8.89 -13.91 13.38
C LYS A 93 -7.75 -12.88 13.35
N LEU A 94 -8.00 -11.65 13.83
CA LEU A 94 -7.01 -10.56 13.74
C LEU A 94 -5.68 -10.93 14.43
N GLY A 95 -5.71 -11.62 15.57
CA GLY A 95 -4.51 -12.06 16.29
C GLY A 95 -3.66 -13.02 15.46
N GLU A 96 -4.27 -14.02 14.84
CA GLU A 96 -3.58 -14.98 13.97
C GLU A 96 -2.96 -14.29 12.74
N MET A 97 -3.71 -13.37 12.15
CA MET A 97 -3.25 -12.59 10.99
C MET A 97 -2.07 -11.67 11.36
N VAL A 98 -2.10 -11.04 12.52
CA VAL A 98 -1.00 -10.21 13.02
C VAL A 98 0.26 -11.06 13.19
N GLU A 99 0.17 -12.23 13.82
CA GLU A 99 1.31 -13.12 14.01
C GLU A 99 1.88 -13.65 12.68
N LEU A 100 1.02 -13.99 11.74
CA LEU A 100 1.47 -14.41 10.41
C LEU A 100 2.22 -13.28 9.68
N ARG A 101 1.70 -12.06 9.72
CA ARG A 101 2.38 -10.89 9.13
C ARG A 101 3.70 -10.58 9.83
N ARG A 102 3.76 -10.71 11.15
CA ARG A 102 5.01 -10.54 11.90
C ARG A 102 6.09 -11.50 11.42
N LYS A 103 5.78 -12.79 11.27
CA LYS A 103 6.70 -13.79 10.73
C LYS A 103 7.19 -13.44 9.32
N LYS A 104 6.33 -12.94 8.46
CA LYS A 104 6.69 -12.50 7.11
C LYS A 104 7.62 -11.27 7.12
N VAL A 105 7.32 -10.29 7.98
CA VAL A 105 8.17 -9.11 8.19
C VAL A 105 9.55 -9.53 8.70
N GLU A 106 9.62 -10.46 9.66
CA GLU A 106 10.87 -10.99 10.20
C GLU A 106 11.73 -11.67 9.13
N LEU A 107 11.13 -12.43 8.21
CA LEU A 107 11.85 -13.04 7.09
C LEU A 107 12.50 -11.98 6.20
N TYR A 108 11.78 -10.97 5.78
CA TYR A 108 12.35 -9.86 5.00
C TYR A 108 13.45 -9.15 5.79
N GLN A 109 13.20 -8.88 7.09
CA GLN A 109 14.15 -8.20 7.96
C GLN A 109 15.46 -8.97 8.13
N GLN A 110 15.39 -10.28 8.25
CA GLN A 110 16.58 -11.14 8.45
C GLN A 110 17.31 -11.46 7.15
N CYS A 111 16.58 -11.66 6.05
CA CYS A 111 17.12 -12.30 4.86
C CYS A 111 17.41 -11.36 3.68
N LEU A 112 16.86 -10.14 3.65
CA LEU A 112 17.32 -9.14 2.69
C LEU A 112 18.76 -8.69 3.01
N ASN A 113 19.57 -8.48 1.98
CA ASN A 113 20.98 -8.19 2.15
C ASN A 113 21.23 -6.71 2.55
N ASP A 114 21.74 -6.48 3.78
CA ASP A 114 22.00 -5.16 4.36
C ASP A 114 23.00 -4.31 3.55
N LYS A 115 23.83 -4.94 2.72
CA LYS A 115 24.72 -4.22 1.82
C LYS A 115 23.95 -3.29 0.89
N PHE A 116 22.81 -3.74 0.40
CA PHE A 116 22.03 -3.05 -0.64
C PHE A 116 20.83 -2.29 -0.12
N VAL A 117 20.34 -2.62 1.08
CA VAL A 117 19.12 -2.03 1.63
C VAL A 117 19.36 -1.34 2.98
N LEU A 118 18.56 -0.32 3.25
CA LEU A 118 18.40 0.23 4.58
C LEU A 118 17.06 -0.25 5.11
N LYS A 119 17.11 -1.15 6.09
CA LYS A 119 15.94 -1.75 6.71
C LYS A 119 15.32 -0.81 7.75
N PRO A 120 13.99 -0.84 7.93
CA PRO A 120 13.35 -0.08 8.98
C PRO A 120 13.69 -0.68 10.35
N GLU A 121 13.67 0.15 11.39
CA GLU A 121 13.60 -0.36 12.76
C GLU A 121 12.29 -1.13 12.92
N VAL A 122 12.38 -2.37 13.41
CA VAL A 122 11.23 -3.23 13.64
C VAL A 122 10.76 -3.00 15.06
N GLU A 123 9.79 -2.11 15.24
CA GLU A 123 8.99 -2.08 16.45
C GLU A 123 7.84 -3.09 16.32
N ASP A 124 7.21 -3.48 17.44
CA ASP A 124 6.08 -4.39 17.52
C ASP A 124 4.79 -3.87 16.84
N LEU A 125 4.92 -3.15 15.75
CA LEU A 125 3.81 -2.56 15.03
C LEU A 125 3.26 -3.52 13.96
N PHE A 126 1.95 -3.59 13.91
CA PHE A 126 1.22 -4.25 12.83
C PHE A 126 1.53 -3.58 11.49
N ARG A 127 2.07 -4.36 10.54
CA ARG A 127 2.42 -3.87 9.20
C ARG A 127 1.54 -4.53 8.15
N TRP A 128 1.09 -3.74 7.19
CA TRP A 128 0.34 -4.25 6.04
C TRP A 128 1.25 -4.47 4.81
N ARG A 129 2.47 -3.94 4.86
CA ARG A 129 3.58 -4.14 3.90
C ARG A 129 4.91 -4.09 4.62
N TYR A 130 5.91 -4.78 4.10
CA TYR A 130 7.29 -4.56 4.47
C TYR A 130 7.85 -3.45 3.59
N THR A 131 8.48 -2.45 4.18
CA THR A 131 9.00 -1.27 3.49
C THR A 131 10.47 -1.09 3.84
N PHE A 132 11.32 -0.90 2.82
CA PHE A 132 12.74 -0.62 3.00
C PHE A 132 13.21 0.45 2.00
N LEU A 133 14.42 0.98 2.18
CA LEU A 133 15.05 1.88 1.22
C LEU A 133 16.14 1.12 0.47
N TYR A 134 16.07 1.13 -0.86
CA TYR A 134 17.08 0.55 -1.72
C TYR A 134 18.18 1.57 -2.02
N LYS A 135 19.45 1.19 -1.86
CA LYS A 135 20.62 2.08 -2.03
C LYS A 135 21.03 2.26 -3.50
N GLY A 136 20.55 1.39 -4.40
CA GLY A 136 20.82 1.43 -5.84
C GLY A 136 19.73 2.14 -6.64
N ASN A 137 19.65 1.82 -7.93
CA ASN A 137 18.61 2.34 -8.82
C ASN A 137 17.27 1.61 -8.57
N ARG A 138 16.39 2.22 -7.75
CA ARG A 138 15.11 1.65 -7.38
C ARG A 138 14.24 1.28 -8.58
N ASP A 139 14.15 2.14 -9.58
CA ASP A 139 13.24 1.90 -10.72
C ASP A 139 13.71 0.70 -11.55
N ARG A 140 15.02 0.52 -11.66
CA ARG A 140 15.60 -0.66 -12.29
C ARG A 140 15.30 -1.93 -11.49
N LEU A 141 15.48 -1.89 -10.16
CA LEU A 141 15.11 -3.01 -9.28
C LEU A 141 13.64 -3.38 -9.44
N LEU A 142 12.73 -2.40 -9.43
CA LEU A 142 11.29 -2.65 -9.59
C LEU A 142 10.96 -3.31 -10.93
N ASN A 143 11.56 -2.86 -12.01
CA ASN A 143 11.30 -3.41 -13.34
C ASN A 143 11.79 -4.86 -13.42
N ARG A 144 13.03 -5.12 -13.01
CA ARG A 144 13.61 -6.48 -13.02
C ARG A 144 12.86 -7.44 -12.11
N ALA A 145 12.46 -6.99 -10.91
CA ALA A 145 11.67 -7.81 -9.99
C ALA A 145 10.30 -8.19 -10.59
N ARG A 146 9.63 -7.25 -11.25
CA ARG A 146 8.36 -7.50 -11.94
C ARG A 146 8.50 -8.45 -13.12
N GLU A 147 9.57 -8.35 -13.88
CA GLU A 147 9.91 -9.31 -14.96
C GLU A 147 10.08 -10.74 -14.42
N GLN A 148 10.50 -10.88 -13.15
CA GLN A 148 10.58 -12.16 -12.44
C GLN A 148 9.28 -12.53 -11.70
N GLY A 149 8.19 -11.78 -11.91
CA GLY A 149 6.88 -12.07 -11.34
C GLY A 149 6.67 -11.62 -9.90
N ILE A 150 7.58 -10.81 -9.34
CA ILE A 150 7.43 -10.27 -7.98
C ILE A 150 6.48 -9.07 -7.99
N ASP A 151 5.43 -9.11 -7.16
CA ASP A 151 4.54 -7.96 -6.93
C ASP A 151 5.22 -6.97 -5.95
N ILE A 152 5.87 -5.98 -6.52
CA ILE A 152 6.68 -4.99 -5.83
C ILE A 152 6.24 -3.57 -6.20
N SER A 153 6.26 -2.65 -5.26
CA SER A 153 5.82 -1.27 -5.48
C SER A 153 6.71 -0.24 -4.75
N SER A 154 6.55 1.02 -5.15
CA SER A 154 7.24 2.17 -4.56
C SER A 154 6.25 3.29 -4.32
N TRP A 155 5.42 3.18 -3.28
CA TRP A 155 4.49 4.23 -2.91
C TRP A 155 5.20 5.23 -2.00
N TYR A 156 4.64 6.39 -1.82
CA TYR A 156 5.15 7.54 -1.05
C TYR A 156 5.96 8.52 -1.89
N TYR A 157 5.22 9.22 -2.76
CA TYR A 157 5.77 10.36 -3.49
C TYR A 157 5.83 11.61 -2.62
N SER A 158 6.78 12.50 -2.90
CA SER A 158 6.88 13.79 -2.25
C SER A 158 5.70 14.68 -2.64
N LEU A 159 4.74 14.86 -1.75
CA LEU A 159 3.60 15.75 -1.97
C LEU A 159 4.03 17.20 -2.18
N ALA A 160 5.09 17.64 -1.49
CA ALA A 160 5.66 18.97 -1.70
C ALA A 160 6.21 19.13 -3.12
N GLY A 161 6.86 18.10 -3.68
CA GLY A 161 7.31 18.08 -5.06
C GLY A 161 6.14 18.14 -6.05
N ILE A 162 5.08 17.36 -5.81
CA ILE A 162 3.91 17.29 -6.70
C ILE A 162 3.12 18.61 -6.72
N TYR A 163 2.80 19.17 -5.53
CA TYR A 163 1.86 20.29 -5.43
C TYR A 163 2.51 21.65 -5.36
N GLN A 164 3.74 21.75 -4.88
CA GLN A 164 4.43 23.01 -4.61
C GLN A 164 5.73 23.18 -5.41
N GLY A 165 6.17 22.16 -6.14
CA GLY A 165 7.48 22.16 -6.82
C GLY A 165 8.67 22.31 -5.87
N ARG A 166 8.48 22.01 -4.56
CA ARG A 166 9.51 22.17 -3.53
C ARG A 166 10.26 20.85 -3.32
N HIS A 167 11.57 20.96 -3.13
CA HIS A 167 12.42 19.86 -2.73
C HIS A 167 12.54 19.81 -1.21
N LEU A 168 12.19 18.68 -0.62
CA LEU A 168 12.36 18.37 0.79
C LEU A 168 13.28 17.16 0.90
N LYS A 169 14.51 17.36 1.36
CA LYS A 169 15.59 16.35 1.35
C LYS A 169 15.12 14.94 1.75
N ASN A 170 14.44 14.80 2.88
CA ASN A 170 14.01 13.48 3.36
C ASN A 170 12.86 12.89 2.53
N ALA A 171 11.93 13.73 2.07
CA ALA A 171 10.84 13.28 1.21
C ALA A 171 11.35 12.82 -0.16
N ASP A 172 12.33 13.53 -0.72
CA ASP A 172 12.96 13.19 -1.99
C ASP A 172 13.77 11.88 -1.89
N ILE A 173 14.48 11.66 -0.77
CA ILE A 173 15.15 10.38 -0.50
C ILE A 173 14.13 9.24 -0.44
N LEU A 174 13.06 9.39 0.33
CA LEU A 174 12.01 8.39 0.42
C LEU A 174 11.38 8.11 -0.95
N GLU A 175 11.04 9.15 -1.70
CA GLU A 175 10.48 9.02 -3.04
C GLU A 175 11.35 8.21 -3.98
N ASN A 176 12.68 8.40 -3.91
CA ASN A 176 13.62 7.77 -4.83
C ASN A 176 14.11 6.38 -4.41
N GLN A 177 13.98 6.02 -3.13
CA GLN A 177 14.57 4.79 -2.59
C GLN A 177 13.55 3.81 -2.02
N VAL A 178 12.31 4.25 -1.70
CA VAL A 178 11.33 3.40 -1.04
C VAL A 178 10.88 2.23 -1.91
N VAL A 179 10.87 1.06 -1.30
CA VAL A 179 10.36 -0.18 -1.87
C VAL A 179 9.40 -0.82 -0.89
N ASN A 180 8.29 -1.34 -1.39
CA ASN A 180 7.27 -2.03 -0.60
C ASN A 180 7.05 -3.44 -1.12
N LEU A 181 7.07 -4.41 -0.20
CA LEU A 181 6.77 -5.82 -0.42
C LEU A 181 5.51 -6.23 0.36
N TRP A 182 4.81 -7.22 -0.13
CA TRP A 182 3.57 -7.68 0.45
C TRP A 182 3.81 -8.65 1.61
N VAL A 183 2.94 -8.54 2.64
CA VAL A 183 2.93 -9.44 3.81
C VAL A 183 1.51 -9.94 4.11
N ASP A 184 0.60 -9.80 3.17
CA ASP A 184 -0.80 -10.21 3.30
C ASP A 184 -1.01 -11.74 3.15
N GLU A 185 -2.26 -12.19 3.19
CA GLU A 185 -2.60 -13.61 3.15
C GLU A 185 -2.34 -14.25 1.78
N THR A 186 -2.19 -13.48 0.70
CA THR A 186 -1.94 -13.99 -0.65
C THR A 186 -0.49 -14.44 -0.86
N HIS A 187 0.44 -14.00 0.00
CA HIS A 187 1.86 -14.32 -0.06
C HIS A 187 2.22 -15.35 1.00
N SER A 188 2.50 -16.60 0.58
CA SER A 188 2.95 -17.65 1.50
C SER A 188 4.37 -17.38 2.00
N ILE A 189 4.78 -18.05 3.08
CA ILE A 189 6.15 -17.99 3.60
C ILE A 189 7.15 -18.47 2.54
N GLU A 190 6.81 -19.50 1.79
CA GLU A 190 7.62 -20.08 0.71
C GLU A 190 7.80 -19.08 -0.43
N ASN A 191 6.72 -18.40 -0.84
CA ASN A 191 6.79 -17.36 -1.86
C ASN A 191 7.71 -16.22 -1.42
N ILE A 192 7.59 -15.76 -0.18
CA ILE A 192 8.43 -14.70 0.38
C ILE A 192 9.91 -15.10 0.37
N LYS A 193 10.25 -16.34 0.71
CA LYS A 193 11.64 -16.82 0.63
C LYS A 193 12.17 -16.80 -0.80
N GLN A 194 11.37 -17.18 -1.77
CA GLN A 194 11.73 -17.11 -3.19
C GLN A 194 11.92 -15.66 -3.65
N GLU A 195 11.00 -14.77 -3.28
CA GLU A 195 11.10 -13.33 -3.57
C GLU A 195 12.38 -12.73 -3.01
N ILE A 196 12.74 -13.03 -1.75
CA ILE A 196 13.97 -12.56 -1.12
C ILE A 196 15.21 -13.02 -1.88
N ASN A 197 15.27 -14.30 -2.24
CA ASN A 197 16.39 -14.85 -2.99
C ASN A 197 16.54 -14.17 -4.36
N THR A 198 15.44 -13.99 -5.07
CA THR A 198 15.41 -13.31 -6.37
C THR A 198 15.83 -11.84 -6.22
N LEU A 199 15.31 -11.12 -5.24
CA LEU A 199 15.68 -9.72 -5.00
C LEU A 199 17.15 -9.56 -4.64
N ASN A 200 17.69 -10.41 -3.77
CA ASN A 200 19.11 -10.37 -3.43
C ASN A 200 19.97 -10.61 -4.66
N GLY A 201 19.64 -11.59 -5.52
CA GLY A 201 20.34 -11.84 -6.77
C GLY A 201 20.30 -10.65 -7.73
N ILE A 202 19.14 -10.02 -7.92
CA ILE A 202 19.02 -8.81 -8.76
C ILE A 202 19.89 -7.68 -8.22
N MET A 203 19.89 -7.45 -6.90
CA MET A 203 20.68 -6.39 -6.26
C MET A 203 22.19 -6.65 -6.36
N GLU A 204 22.62 -7.91 -6.25
CA GLU A 204 24.03 -8.30 -6.42
C GLU A 204 24.53 -8.07 -7.85
N GLU A 205 23.73 -8.48 -8.85
CA GLU A 205 24.07 -8.27 -10.27
C GLU A 205 24.15 -6.78 -10.63
N GLU A 206 23.22 -5.95 -10.09
CA GLU A 206 23.26 -4.51 -10.33
C GLU A 206 24.47 -3.83 -9.72
N TYR A 207 24.88 -4.30 -8.56
CA TYR A 207 26.06 -3.76 -7.89
C TYR A 207 27.35 -4.15 -8.62
N ALA A 208 27.48 -5.42 -9.03
CA ALA A 208 28.64 -5.90 -9.79
C ALA A 208 28.80 -5.21 -11.16
N GLY A 209 27.69 -4.77 -11.78
CA GLY A 209 27.75 -4.03 -13.06
C GLY A 209 28.02 -2.53 -12.92
N SER A 210 28.18 -2.03 -11.69
CA SER A 210 28.41 -0.60 -11.38
C SER A 210 29.85 -0.31 -10.95
N GLU A 211 30.66 -1.34 -10.74
CA GLU A 211 32.14 -1.30 -10.55
C GLU A 211 32.82 -1.40 -11.93
#